data_0527d8d69d8c2db6cd43a7e1f7e363aa
#
_entry.id   0527d8d69d8c2db6cd43a7e1f7e363aa
#
_cell.length_a   1.000
_cell.length_b   1.000
_cell.length_c   1.000
_cell.angle_alpha   90.00
_cell.angle_beta   90.00
_cell.angle_gamma   90.00
#
_symmetry.space_group_name_H-M   'P 1'
#
loop_
_entity.id
_entity.type
_entity.pdbx_description
1 polymer ?
#
loop_
_entity_poly.entity_id
_entity_poly.type
_entity_poly.pdbx_seq_one_letter_code
_entity_poly.pdbx_strand_id
1 'polypeptide(L)'
;MNKRNLKISSIEIMAILGILIWLATIFLRKYYSINSIIPIFCVMPNFGGAWIATAMLKQAFSPVFSENNVLNIEFSKKVLFYICIVVIFMSFVNELLPFINTGAGFDLYDILATVLAEIIVFSVPVILKEKTLIEYRLLWKD
;
A
#
# COMPACT_ATOMS: atom_id res chain seq x y z
N MET A 1 -23.27 26.32 -6.92
CA MET A 1 -22.42 25.51 -5.99
C MET A 1 -22.15 24.18 -6.67
N ASN A 2 -20.96 24.05 -7.25
CA ASN A 2 -20.56 22.81 -7.97
C ASN A 2 -20.22 21.74 -6.92
N LYS A 3 -21.05 20.70 -6.78
CA LYS A 3 -20.74 19.55 -5.92
C LYS A 3 -19.51 18.85 -6.50
N ARG A 4 -18.35 19.12 -5.91
CA ARG A 4 -17.12 18.35 -6.20
C ARG A 4 -17.35 16.93 -5.72
N ASN A 5 -17.61 16.01 -6.64
CA ASN A 5 -17.63 14.59 -6.32
C ASN A 5 -16.19 14.17 -5.97
N LEU A 6 -15.89 14.09 -4.69
CA LEU A 6 -14.65 13.49 -4.20
C LEU A 6 -14.64 12.02 -4.60
N LYS A 7 -13.84 11.67 -5.59
CA LYS A 7 -13.68 10.30 -6.04
C LYS A 7 -12.42 9.73 -5.37
N ILE A 8 -12.62 8.95 -4.32
CA ILE A 8 -11.54 8.26 -3.60
C ILE A 8 -11.13 7.04 -4.44
N SER A 9 -9.84 6.84 -4.72
CA SER A 9 -9.37 5.67 -5.44
C SER A 9 -9.31 4.44 -4.53
N SER A 10 -9.29 3.25 -5.13
CA SER A 10 -9.19 1.98 -4.38
C SER A 10 -7.92 1.93 -3.50
N ILE A 11 -6.83 2.53 -3.96
CA ILE A 11 -5.55 2.54 -3.22
C ILE A 11 -5.66 3.34 -1.92
N GLU A 12 -6.35 4.50 -1.93
CA GLU A 12 -6.59 5.26 -0.70
C GLU A 12 -7.51 4.51 0.27
N ILE A 13 -8.52 3.81 -0.25
CA ILE A 13 -9.38 2.94 0.58
C ILE A 13 -8.55 1.83 1.22
N MET A 14 -7.67 1.20 0.45
CA MET A 14 -6.77 0.15 0.98
C MET A 14 -5.79 0.71 2.00
N ALA A 15 -5.26 1.91 1.83
CA ALA A 15 -4.43 2.57 2.84
C ALA A 15 -5.17 2.79 4.16
N ILE A 16 -6.43 3.23 4.11
CA ILE A 16 -7.28 3.37 5.30
C ILE A 16 -7.48 2.02 5.99
N LEU A 17 -7.79 0.96 5.21
CA LEU A 17 -7.89 -0.40 5.74
C LEU A 17 -6.56 -0.88 6.32
N GLY A 18 -5.43 -0.55 5.69
CA GLY A 18 -4.08 -0.84 6.18
C GLY A 18 -3.82 -0.20 7.55
N ILE A 19 -4.20 1.06 7.74
CA ILE A 19 -4.11 1.75 9.04
C ILE A 19 -4.96 1.02 10.09
N LEU A 20 -6.19 0.63 9.74
CA LEU A 20 -7.08 -0.08 10.66
C LEU A 20 -6.50 -1.46 11.06
N ILE A 21 -5.95 -2.21 10.11
CA ILE A 21 -5.28 -3.49 10.37
C ILE A 21 -4.08 -3.27 11.30
N TRP A 22 -3.26 -2.28 11.03
CA TRP A 22 -2.08 -1.97 11.83
C TRP A 22 -2.44 -1.58 13.26
N LEU A 23 -3.40 -0.68 13.43
CA LEU A 23 -3.89 -0.26 14.76
C LEU A 23 -4.55 -1.42 15.51
N ALA A 24 -5.40 -2.20 14.85
CA ALA A 24 -6.05 -3.36 15.45
C ALA A 24 -5.01 -4.38 15.94
N THR A 25 -3.95 -4.61 15.16
CA THR A 25 -2.90 -5.55 15.54
C THR A 25 -2.11 -5.05 16.75
N ILE A 26 -1.75 -3.76 16.81
CA ILE A 26 -1.08 -3.18 17.99
C ILE A 26 -1.97 -3.33 19.22
N PHE A 27 -3.26 -3.02 19.08
CA PHE A 27 -4.22 -3.11 20.17
C PHE A 27 -4.35 -4.56 20.68
N LEU A 28 -4.53 -5.51 19.77
CA LEU A 28 -4.67 -6.93 20.10
C LEU A 28 -3.39 -7.48 20.78
N ARG A 29 -2.21 -7.13 20.28
CA ARG A 29 -0.93 -7.52 20.91
C ARG A 29 -0.78 -7.00 22.35
N LYS A 30 -1.37 -5.86 22.65
CA LYS A 30 -1.33 -5.30 24.02
C LYS A 30 -2.21 -6.08 25.00
N TYR A 31 -3.34 -6.61 24.54
CA TYR A 31 -4.33 -7.28 25.40
C TYR A 31 -4.19 -8.79 25.46
N TYR A 32 -3.64 -9.42 24.43
CA TYR A 32 -3.46 -10.85 24.38
C TYR A 32 -1.99 -11.21 24.50
N SER A 33 -1.65 -12.04 25.48
CA SER A 33 -0.28 -12.56 25.66
C SER A 33 0.16 -13.31 24.40
N ILE A 34 1.29 -12.90 23.83
CA ILE A 34 1.77 -13.27 22.49
C ILE A 34 2.01 -14.77 22.29
N ASN A 35 2.13 -15.53 23.40
CA ASN A 35 2.51 -16.95 23.37
C ASN A 35 1.42 -17.91 22.88
N SER A 36 0.21 -17.43 22.64
CA SER A 36 -0.93 -18.27 22.21
C SER A 36 -1.63 -17.81 20.95
N ILE A 37 -1.16 -16.72 20.33
CA ILE A 37 -1.86 -16.13 19.19
C ILE A 37 -1.09 -16.40 17.90
N ILE A 38 -1.79 -17.07 17.05
CA ILE A 38 -1.64 -17.38 15.66
C ILE A 38 -0.57 -16.52 14.96
N PRO A 39 0.42 -17.12 14.29
CA PRO A 39 1.50 -16.42 13.56
C PRO A 39 1.02 -15.30 12.63
N ILE A 40 -0.22 -15.39 12.15
CA ILE A 40 -0.84 -14.40 11.27
C ILE A 40 -0.86 -12.98 11.87
N PHE A 41 -1.03 -12.85 13.20
CA PHE A 41 -0.99 -11.54 13.85
C PHE A 41 0.42 -10.93 13.94
N CYS A 42 1.45 -11.73 13.73
CA CYS A 42 2.81 -11.22 13.66
C CYS A 42 3.08 -10.51 12.34
N VAL A 43 2.53 -11.00 11.24
CA VAL A 43 2.76 -10.49 9.89
C VAL A 43 1.74 -9.43 9.44
N MET A 44 0.58 -9.31 10.12
CA MET A 44 -0.46 -8.34 9.78
C MET A 44 0.01 -6.88 9.75
N PRO A 45 0.91 -6.39 10.63
CA PRO A 45 1.42 -5.03 10.54
C PRO A 45 2.17 -4.76 9.24
N ASN A 46 2.94 -5.73 8.74
CA ASN A 46 3.68 -5.60 7.48
C ASN A 46 2.73 -5.59 6.29
N PHE A 47 1.66 -6.40 6.36
CA PHE A 47 0.60 -6.38 5.36
C PHE A 47 -0.10 -5.01 5.29
N GLY A 48 -0.56 -4.47 6.42
CA GLY A 48 -1.19 -3.15 6.48
C GLY A 48 -0.23 -2.01 6.16
N GLY A 49 1.02 -2.12 6.64
CA GLY A 49 2.11 -1.17 6.38
C GLY A 49 2.44 -1.05 4.90
N ALA A 50 2.42 -2.16 4.15
CA ALA A 50 2.64 -2.17 2.70
C ALA A 50 1.59 -1.31 1.97
N TRP A 51 0.30 -1.45 2.29
CA TRP A 51 -0.76 -0.64 1.70
C TRP A 51 -0.60 0.86 1.99
N ILE A 52 -0.20 1.19 3.21
CA ILE A 52 0.08 2.59 3.59
C ILE A 52 1.27 3.11 2.78
N ALA A 53 2.38 2.35 2.72
CA ALA A 53 3.58 2.73 2.00
C ALA A 53 3.31 2.95 0.51
N THR A 54 2.55 2.07 -0.14
CA THR A 54 2.17 2.20 -1.55
C THR A 54 1.33 3.45 -1.80
N ALA A 55 0.36 3.77 -0.92
CA ALA A 55 -0.42 5.00 -1.05
C ALA A 55 0.43 6.25 -0.85
N MET A 56 1.36 6.25 0.11
CA MET A 56 2.29 7.36 0.35
C MET A 56 3.23 7.58 -0.84
N LEU A 57 3.83 6.52 -1.38
CA LEU A 57 4.68 6.61 -2.56
C LEU A 57 3.89 7.06 -3.78
N LYS A 58 2.67 6.56 -3.96
CA LYS A 58 1.76 7.04 -4.99
C LYS A 58 1.59 8.55 -4.90
N GLN A 59 1.34 9.12 -3.75
CA GLN A 59 1.20 10.56 -3.58
C GLN A 59 2.51 11.31 -3.85
N ALA A 60 3.64 10.78 -3.38
CA ALA A 60 4.95 11.40 -3.56
C ALA A 60 5.39 11.43 -5.05
N PHE A 61 5.10 10.38 -5.80
CA PHE A 61 5.44 10.29 -7.23
C PHE A 61 4.37 10.83 -8.17
N SER A 62 3.30 11.39 -7.63
CA SER A 62 2.29 12.03 -8.46
C SER A 62 2.80 13.37 -8.97
N PRO A 63 2.90 13.58 -10.28
CA PRO A 63 3.48 14.80 -10.85
C PRO A 63 2.56 16.02 -10.75
N VAL A 64 1.40 15.93 -10.15
CA VAL A 64 0.43 17.00 -10.22
C VAL A 64 -0.13 17.34 -8.85
N PHE A 65 0.42 18.38 -8.26
CA PHE A 65 -0.40 19.31 -7.49
C PHE A 65 -1.37 20.00 -8.48
N SER A 66 -2.34 19.27 -8.95
CA SER A 66 -3.50 19.91 -9.58
C SER A 66 -4.27 20.58 -8.45
N GLU A 67 -4.32 21.90 -8.46
CA GLU A 67 -4.97 22.73 -7.44
C GLU A 67 -6.40 22.33 -7.08
N ASN A 68 -6.98 21.39 -7.81
CA ASN A 68 -8.38 21.02 -7.71
C ASN A 68 -8.66 19.59 -7.25
N ASN A 69 -7.68 18.68 -7.15
CA ASN A 69 -7.96 17.27 -6.83
C ASN A 69 -6.83 16.60 -6.02
N VAL A 70 -6.72 16.92 -4.73
CA VAL A 70 -5.71 16.35 -3.82
C VAL A 70 -5.85 14.83 -3.65
N LEU A 71 -7.05 14.26 -3.88
CA LEU A 71 -7.33 12.84 -3.64
C LEU A 71 -7.56 12.01 -4.92
N ASN A 72 -7.52 12.63 -6.10
CA ASN A 72 -7.85 11.94 -7.34
C ASN A 72 -6.65 11.92 -8.31
N ILE A 73 -5.56 11.32 -7.85
CA ILE A 73 -4.35 11.20 -8.64
C ILE A 73 -4.42 9.89 -9.40
N GLU A 74 -4.67 10.00 -10.69
CA GLU A 74 -4.72 8.88 -11.59
C GLU A 74 -3.31 8.39 -11.93
N PHE A 75 -3.09 7.10 -11.72
CA PHE A 75 -1.78 6.47 -11.87
C PHE A 75 -1.71 5.62 -13.13
N SER A 76 -0.57 5.69 -13.83
CA SER A 76 -0.22 4.66 -14.80
C SER A 76 -0.01 3.32 -14.10
N LYS A 77 -0.57 2.23 -14.64
CA LYS A 77 -0.36 0.86 -14.14
C LYS A 77 1.12 0.52 -14.04
N LYS A 78 1.96 1.05 -14.94
CA LYS A 78 3.42 0.85 -14.90
C LYS A 78 4.04 1.49 -13.66
N VAL A 79 3.64 2.71 -13.33
CA VAL A 79 4.16 3.40 -12.13
C VAL A 79 3.72 2.69 -10.88
N LEU A 80 2.45 2.24 -10.78
CA LEU A 80 1.98 1.45 -9.66
C LEU A 80 2.79 0.16 -9.51
N PHE A 81 3.06 -0.55 -10.60
CA PHE A 81 3.90 -1.75 -10.58
C PHE A 81 5.29 -1.48 -10.00
N TYR A 82 5.95 -0.39 -10.44
CA TYR A 82 7.25 -0.02 -9.89
C TYR A 82 7.19 0.36 -8.40
N ILE A 83 6.13 1.04 -7.98
CA ILE A 83 5.91 1.34 -6.56
C ILE A 83 5.81 0.05 -5.75
N CYS A 84 5.01 -0.93 -6.19
CA CYS A 84 4.89 -2.23 -5.52
C CYS A 84 6.25 -2.93 -5.40
N ILE A 85 7.05 -2.93 -6.46
CA ILE A 85 8.43 -3.48 -6.43
C ILE A 85 9.29 -2.76 -5.39
N VAL A 86 9.22 -1.43 -5.33
CA VAL A 86 10.00 -0.63 -4.35
C VAL A 86 9.57 -0.98 -2.92
N VAL A 87 8.27 -1.10 -2.65
CA VAL A 87 7.76 -1.47 -1.31
C VAL A 87 8.24 -2.86 -0.89
N ILE A 88 8.18 -3.85 -1.80
CA ILE A 88 8.70 -5.20 -1.54
C ILE A 88 10.22 -5.14 -1.26
N PHE A 89 10.96 -4.39 -2.05
CA PHE A 89 12.40 -4.24 -1.85
C PHE A 89 12.72 -3.57 -0.51
N MET A 90 11.99 -2.53 -0.12
CA MET A 90 12.15 -1.88 1.18
C MET A 90 11.85 -2.84 2.34
N SER A 91 10.81 -3.69 2.23
CA SER A 91 10.53 -4.73 3.22
C SER A 91 11.69 -5.73 3.34
N PHE A 92 12.24 -6.17 2.21
CA PHE A 92 13.41 -7.06 2.21
C PHE A 92 14.63 -6.42 2.88
N VAL A 93 14.93 -5.15 2.58
CA VAL A 93 16.03 -4.41 3.21
C VAL A 93 15.79 -4.25 4.71
N ASN A 94 14.55 -3.99 5.12
CA ASN A 94 14.18 -3.85 6.52
C ASN A 94 14.41 -5.13 7.33
N GLU A 95 14.23 -6.30 6.73
CA GLU A 95 14.52 -7.59 7.36
C GLU A 95 16.02 -7.94 7.31
N LEU A 96 16.69 -7.56 6.23
CA LEU A 96 18.10 -7.89 6.02
C LEU A 96 19.03 -7.08 6.94
N LEU A 97 18.74 -5.80 7.17
CA LEU A 97 19.62 -4.93 7.97
C LEU A 97 19.77 -5.38 9.43
N PRO A 98 18.70 -5.73 10.19
CA PRO A 98 18.83 -6.29 11.53
C PRO A 98 19.58 -7.63 11.51
N PHE A 99 19.30 -8.50 10.55
CA PHE A 99 19.99 -9.78 10.41
C PHE A 99 21.50 -9.61 10.29
N ILE A 100 21.99 -8.70 9.43
CA ILE A 100 23.41 -8.43 9.23
C ILE A 100 24.03 -7.77 10.46
N ASN A 101 23.36 -6.80 11.09
CA ASN A 101 23.96 -5.95 12.12
C ASN A 101 23.92 -6.60 13.52
N THR A 102 22.90 -7.38 13.81
CA THR A 102 22.66 -7.90 15.17
C THR A 102 22.55 -9.42 15.24
N GLY A 103 22.54 -10.12 14.10
CA GLY A 103 22.24 -11.55 14.03
C GLY A 103 20.78 -11.89 14.40
N ALA A 104 19.88 -10.90 14.37
CA ALA A 104 18.45 -11.13 14.58
C ALA A 104 17.91 -12.10 13.52
N GLY A 105 16.87 -12.86 13.85
CA GLY A 105 16.26 -13.79 12.91
C GLY A 105 15.68 -13.06 11.71
N PHE A 106 15.98 -13.54 10.51
CA PHE A 106 15.36 -13.07 9.27
C PHE A 106 13.95 -13.66 9.14
N ASP A 107 12.91 -12.81 9.12
CA ASP A 107 11.53 -13.26 9.03
C ASP A 107 11.01 -13.24 7.58
N LEU A 108 11.00 -14.41 6.96
CA LEU A 108 10.47 -14.58 5.60
C LEU A 108 8.96 -14.32 5.53
N TYR A 109 8.21 -14.58 6.61
CA TYR A 109 6.75 -14.39 6.59
C TYR A 109 6.37 -12.92 6.48
N ASP A 110 7.17 -12.01 7.03
CA ASP A 110 6.98 -10.57 6.92
C ASP A 110 7.11 -10.09 5.46
N ILE A 111 8.09 -10.64 4.75
CA ILE A 111 8.27 -10.37 3.32
C ILE A 111 7.11 -10.96 2.51
N LEU A 112 6.71 -12.20 2.79
CA LEU A 112 5.58 -12.83 2.09
C LEU A 112 4.27 -12.07 2.30
N ALA A 113 4.02 -11.56 3.51
CA ALA A 113 2.87 -10.72 3.79
C ALA A 113 2.88 -9.43 2.97
N THR A 114 4.04 -8.77 2.86
CA THR A 114 4.23 -7.60 2.01
C THR A 114 3.99 -7.92 0.54
N VAL A 115 4.53 -9.02 0.03
CA VAL A 115 4.32 -9.45 -1.37
C VAL A 115 2.84 -9.70 -1.65
N LEU A 116 2.13 -10.39 -0.76
CA LEU A 116 0.69 -10.63 -0.90
C LEU A 116 -0.11 -9.33 -0.86
N ALA A 117 0.25 -8.41 0.03
CA ALA A 117 -0.37 -7.10 0.12
C ALA A 117 -0.22 -6.32 -1.20
N GLU A 118 0.97 -6.31 -1.79
CA GLU A 118 1.27 -5.60 -3.02
C GLU A 118 0.60 -6.25 -4.25
N ILE A 119 0.47 -7.57 -4.30
CA ILE A 119 -0.31 -8.26 -5.33
C ILE A 119 -1.77 -7.78 -5.29
N ILE A 120 -2.36 -7.66 -4.11
CA ILE A 120 -3.74 -7.18 -3.95
C ILE A 120 -3.85 -5.71 -4.36
N VAL A 121 -2.94 -4.83 -3.90
CA VAL A 121 -2.92 -3.41 -4.26
C VAL A 121 -2.82 -3.22 -5.77
N PHE A 122 -1.99 -3.99 -6.43
CA PHE A 122 -1.86 -3.92 -7.89
C PHE A 122 -3.10 -4.44 -8.61
N SER A 123 -3.69 -5.54 -8.11
CA SER A 123 -4.79 -6.23 -8.77
C SER A 123 -6.13 -5.48 -8.68
N VAL A 124 -6.41 -4.86 -7.53
CA VAL A 124 -7.72 -4.21 -7.27
C VAL A 124 -8.04 -3.09 -8.26
N PRO A 125 -7.17 -2.10 -8.52
CA PRO A 125 -7.45 -1.06 -9.53
C PRO A 125 -7.59 -1.63 -10.93
N VAL A 126 -6.86 -2.71 -11.25
CA VAL A 126 -6.94 -3.38 -12.56
C VAL A 126 -8.29 -4.07 -12.74
N ILE A 127 -8.77 -4.79 -11.71
CA ILE A 127 -10.07 -5.48 -11.74
C ILE A 127 -11.22 -4.48 -11.77
N LEU A 128 -11.13 -3.42 -10.98
CA LEU A 128 -12.16 -2.37 -10.92
C LEU A 128 -12.16 -1.48 -12.18
N LYS A 129 -11.23 -1.70 -13.13
CA LYS A 129 -11.07 -0.89 -14.34
C LYS A 129 -11.00 0.61 -14.01
N GLU A 130 -10.30 0.96 -12.94
CA GLU A 130 -10.07 2.36 -12.61
C GLU A 130 -9.36 3.03 -13.79
N LYS A 131 -9.92 4.15 -14.24
CA LYS A 131 -9.39 4.88 -15.40
C LYS A 131 -8.00 5.42 -15.06
N THR A 132 -7.04 5.13 -15.91
CA THR A 132 -5.68 5.65 -15.78
C THR A 132 -5.53 6.95 -16.59
N LEU A 133 -4.63 7.82 -16.18
CA LEU A 133 -4.34 9.13 -16.84
C LEU A 133 -4.15 9.04 -18.36
N ILE A 134 -3.74 7.89 -18.88
CA ILE A 134 -3.51 7.66 -20.30
C ILE A 134 -4.84 7.61 -21.07
N GLU A 135 -5.90 7.05 -20.48
CA GLU A 135 -7.21 6.97 -21.16
C GLU A 135 -7.89 8.34 -21.24
N TYR A 136 -7.67 9.22 -20.25
CA TYR A 136 -8.21 10.59 -20.32
C TYR A 136 -7.51 11.46 -21.37
N ARG A 137 -6.21 11.26 -21.58
CA ARG A 137 -5.46 12.03 -22.60
C ARG A 137 -5.87 11.67 -24.03
N LEU A 138 -6.35 10.46 -24.28
CA LEU A 138 -6.84 10.02 -25.59
C LEU A 138 -8.25 10.52 -25.88
N LEU A 139 -9.08 10.76 -24.86
CA LEU A 139 -10.44 11.27 -24.99
C LEU A 139 -10.52 12.79 -25.23
N TRP A 140 -9.41 13.53 -25.06
CA TRP A 140 -9.33 14.98 -25.29
C TRP A 140 -8.59 15.36 -26.58
N LYS A 141 -8.30 14.38 -27.44
CA LYS A 141 -7.61 14.62 -28.71
C LYS A 141 -8.54 14.60 -29.93
N ASP A 142 -9.83 14.42 -29.75
CA ASP A 142 -10.89 14.58 -30.70
C ASP A 142 -11.71 15.85 -30.37
#